data_5c021f3d3285e05898853eedcbfc6523
#
_entry.id   5c021f3d3285e05898853eedcbfc6523
#
_cell.length_a   1.000
_cell.length_b   1.000
_cell.length_c   1.000
_cell.angle_alpha   90.00
_cell.angle_beta   90.00
_cell.angle_gamma   90.00
#
_symmetry.space_group_name_H-M   'P 1'
#
loop_
_entity.id
_entity.type
_entity.pdbx_description
1 polymer ?
#
loop_
_entity_poly.entity_id
_entity_poly.type
_entity_poly.pdbx_seq_one_letter_code
_entity_poly.pdbx_strand_id
1 'polypeptide(L)'
;MIQLENITVHVNKGLATEQTILYNLSASFKAQSFTVIVGANGSGKSTLLNTIAGNVICKEGVVLLDGNDVTKLPDYKRSRWIARVFQNPLEGTAPNLTIIENCRLAALRTKNKYLKIGIKKSFENHIKNQLAILEMGLENKLNTLVGNLSGGQRQALTLIMSVLDDCNILLLDEPTAALDPKTATTIMQLSNKLIKQYKLTGIMVTHNLKDAHAYGNRIIQLQEGKIVKDIEGEAKQQLTSEAMFNWF
;
A
#
# COMPACT_ATOMS: atom_id res chain seq x y z
N MET A 1 -10.78 3.85 9.79
CA MET A 1 -11.16 5.02 8.96
C MET A 1 -9.98 5.98 8.88
N ILE A 2 -9.70 6.56 7.70
CA ILE A 2 -8.64 7.56 7.52
C ILE A 2 -9.33 8.89 7.20
N GLN A 3 -8.89 9.98 7.83
CA GLN A 3 -9.36 11.33 7.54
C GLN A 3 -8.16 12.25 7.33
N LEU A 4 -8.23 13.00 6.27
CA LEU A 4 -7.28 14.05 5.91
C LEU A 4 -8.03 15.37 5.89
N GLU A 5 -7.57 16.35 6.65
CA GLU A 5 -8.23 17.64 6.78
C GLU A 5 -7.24 18.75 6.41
N ASN A 6 -7.52 19.44 5.31
CA ASN A 6 -6.79 20.60 4.82
C ASN A 6 -5.27 20.35 4.67
N ILE A 7 -4.88 19.17 4.17
CA ILE A 7 -3.49 18.76 4.05
C ILE A 7 -2.76 19.59 3.00
N THR A 8 -1.70 20.28 3.41
CA THR A 8 -0.76 20.97 2.54
C THR A 8 0.64 20.39 2.74
N VAL A 9 1.27 19.97 1.63
CA VAL A 9 2.60 19.34 1.64
C VAL A 9 3.55 20.08 0.72
N HIS A 10 4.71 20.46 1.26
CA HIS A 10 5.83 21.03 0.53
C HIS A 10 6.97 20.02 0.47
N VAL A 11 7.64 19.94 -0.67
CA VAL A 11 8.89 19.19 -0.85
C VAL A 11 10.05 20.16 -1.04
N ASN A 12 11.28 19.68 -0.82
CA ASN A 12 12.52 20.48 -0.92
C ASN A 12 12.50 21.76 -0.06
N LYS A 13 11.93 21.67 1.12
CA LYS A 13 11.74 22.82 2.02
C LYS A 13 13.07 23.55 2.29
N GLY A 14 13.05 24.87 2.12
CA GLY A 14 14.22 25.74 2.33
C GLY A 14 15.25 25.73 1.18
N LEU A 15 14.96 25.05 0.08
CA LEU A 15 15.76 25.08 -1.14
C LEU A 15 15.08 25.96 -2.19
N ALA A 16 15.84 26.45 -3.16
CA ALA A 16 15.31 27.20 -4.31
C ALA A 16 14.28 26.40 -5.14
N THR A 17 14.24 25.08 -4.96
CA THR A 17 13.31 24.13 -5.59
C THR A 17 12.13 23.75 -4.68
N GLU A 18 11.83 24.54 -3.63
CA GLU A 18 10.67 24.30 -2.79
C GLU A 18 9.40 24.39 -3.63
N GLN A 19 8.60 23.31 -3.58
CA GLN A 19 7.36 23.20 -4.32
C GLN A 19 6.25 22.63 -3.44
N THR A 20 5.06 23.20 -3.55
CA THR A 20 3.86 22.61 -2.96
C THR A 20 3.37 21.48 -3.88
N ILE A 21 3.16 20.30 -3.31
CA ILE A 21 2.69 19.13 -4.04
C ILE A 21 1.23 18.81 -3.73
N LEU A 22 0.78 19.00 -2.47
CA LEU A 22 -0.63 18.86 -2.10
C LEU A 22 -1.14 20.20 -1.59
N TYR A 23 -2.32 20.60 -2.08
CA TYR A 23 -2.90 21.92 -1.82
C TYR A 23 -4.23 21.80 -1.07
N ASN A 24 -4.23 22.04 0.24
CA ASN A 24 -5.45 22.08 1.06
C ASN A 24 -6.37 20.88 0.80
N LEU A 25 -5.78 19.68 0.71
CA LEU A 25 -6.47 18.45 0.34
C LEU A 25 -7.20 17.88 1.54
N SER A 26 -8.51 17.66 1.38
CA SER A 26 -9.35 16.96 2.36
C SER A 26 -9.95 15.72 1.74
N ALA A 27 -9.87 14.59 2.45
CA ALA A 27 -10.44 13.31 2.02
C ALA A 27 -10.72 12.42 3.22
N SER A 28 -11.73 11.58 3.12
CA SER A 28 -12.00 10.52 4.10
C SER A 28 -12.04 9.17 3.40
N PHE A 29 -11.47 8.13 4.03
CA PHE A 29 -11.51 6.75 3.53
C PHE A 29 -12.23 5.90 4.55
N LYS A 30 -13.36 5.34 4.14
CA LYS A 30 -14.21 4.51 4.99
C LYS A 30 -13.44 3.26 5.43
N ALA A 31 -13.68 2.80 6.65
CA ALA A 31 -13.12 1.52 7.10
C ALA A 31 -13.60 0.37 6.20
N GLN A 32 -12.71 -0.60 5.96
CA GLN A 32 -13.01 -1.80 5.16
C GLN A 32 -13.44 -1.48 3.71
N SER A 33 -13.04 -0.31 3.19
CA SER A 33 -13.23 0.07 1.78
C SER A 33 -11.94 -0.09 0.99
N PHE A 34 -12.06 -0.16 -0.33
CA PHE A 34 -10.90 -0.19 -1.21
C PHE A 34 -11.00 0.98 -2.20
N THR A 35 -10.19 2.00 -2.00
CA THR A 35 -10.13 3.19 -2.84
C THR A 35 -8.94 3.11 -3.79
N VAL A 36 -9.17 3.42 -5.06
CA VAL A 36 -8.11 3.54 -6.07
C VAL A 36 -7.90 5.01 -6.39
N ILE A 37 -6.66 5.48 -6.36
CA ILE A 37 -6.27 6.85 -6.69
C ILE A 37 -5.53 6.83 -8.02
N VAL A 38 -6.02 7.60 -8.98
CA VAL A 38 -5.45 7.76 -10.31
C VAL A 38 -5.02 9.21 -10.55
N GLY A 39 -4.15 9.43 -11.52
CA GLY A 39 -3.69 10.77 -11.92
C GLY A 39 -2.40 10.68 -12.73
N ALA A 40 -2.08 11.73 -13.45
CA ALA A 40 -0.83 11.83 -14.21
C ALA A 40 0.41 11.74 -13.31
N ASN A 41 1.58 11.48 -13.91
CA ASN A 41 2.84 11.55 -13.18
C ASN A 41 3.05 12.96 -12.61
N GLY A 42 3.51 13.05 -11.36
CA GLY A 42 3.66 14.34 -10.68
C GLY A 42 2.37 14.91 -10.06
N SER A 43 1.21 14.26 -10.21
CA SER A 43 -0.06 14.77 -9.62
C SER A 43 -0.12 14.74 -8.08
N GLY A 44 0.86 14.13 -7.39
CA GLY A 44 0.93 14.08 -5.93
C GLY A 44 0.48 12.74 -5.30
N LYS A 45 0.20 11.70 -6.11
CA LYS A 45 -0.32 10.39 -5.62
C LYS A 45 0.59 9.73 -4.57
N SER A 46 1.86 9.53 -4.90
CA SER A 46 2.82 8.91 -3.97
C SER A 46 3.09 9.83 -2.77
N THR A 47 3.04 11.15 -2.96
CA THR A 47 3.12 12.12 -1.85
C THR A 47 1.94 11.97 -0.90
N LEU A 48 0.73 11.77 -1.41
CA LEU A 48 -0.45 11.50 -0.60
C LEU A 48 -0.32 10.20 0.20
N LEU A 49 0.13 9.10 -0.43
CA LEU A 49 0.41 7.85 0.29
C LEU A 49 1.51 8.03 1.35
N ASN A 50 2.59 8.74 1.01
CA ASN A 50 3.68 9.04 1.94
C ASN A 50 3.21 9.89 3.13
N THR A 51 2.27 10.82 2.90
CA THR A 51 1.67 11.64 3.97
C THR A 51 0.80 10.78 4.89
N ILE A 52 -0.01 9.88 4.35
CA ILE A 52 -0.80 8.92 5.15
C ILE A 52 0.12 7.99 5.94
N ALA A 53 1.17 7.47 5.31
CA ALA A 53 2.13 6.55 5.92
C ALA A 53 3.02 7.21 6.99
N GLY A 54 3.22 8.56 6.94
CA GLY A 54 4.09 9.30 7.86
C GLY A 54 5.54 9.43 7.41
N ASN A 55 5.84 9.06 6.16
CA ASN A 55 7.15 9.31 5.53
C ASN A 55 7.32 10.79 5.15
N VAL A 56 6.19 11.46 4.89
CA VAL A 56 6.13 12.91 4.66
C VAL A 56 5.20 13.51 5.69
N ILE A 57 5.68 14.49 6.43
CA ILE A 57 4.87 15.25 7.41
C ILE A 57 4.30 16.47 6.70
N CYS A 58 2.98 16.63 6.75
CA CYS A 58 2.33 17.80 6.18
C CYS A 58 2.70 19.08 6.95
N LYS A 59 2.75 20.20 6.23
CA LYS A 59 3.01 21.52 6.83
C LYS A 59 1.78 22.03 7.55
N GLU A 60 0.61 21.81 6.95
CA GLU A 60 -0.70 22.25 7.45
C GLU A 60 -1.68 21.10 7.32
N GLY A 61 -2.73 21.15 8.14
CA GLY A 61 -3.79 20.15 8.16
C GLY A 61 -3.55 19.04 9.19
N VAL A 62 -4.46 18.08 9.20
CA VAL A 62 -4.51 16.98 10.18
C VAL A 62 -4.69 15.64 9.49
N VAL A 63 -3.97 14.62 9.94
CA VAL A 63 -4.13 13.21 9.53
C VAL A 63 -4.65 12.42 10.71
N LEU A 64 -5.85 11.87 10.59
CA LEU A 64 -6.47 11.03 11.61
C LEU A 64 -6.54 9.57 11.13
N LEU A 65 -6.15 8.64 11.98
CA LEU A 65 -6.32 7.19 11.80
C LEU A 65 -7.19 6.65 12.92
N ASP A 66 -8.37 6.16 12.56
CA ASP A 66 -9.40 5.69 13.51
C ASP A 66 -9.65 6.69 14.66
N GLY A 67 -9.74 7.99 14.31
CA GLY A 67 -9.95 9.09 15.24
C GLY A 67 -8.71 9.56 16.01
N ASN A 68 -7.56 8.90 15.87
CA ASN A 68 -6.33 9.30 16.52
C ASN A 68 -5.55 10.27 15.61
N ASP A 69 -5.16 11.41 16.15
CA ASP A 69 -4.27 12.34 15.45
C ASP A 69 -2.85 11.74 15.34
N VAL A 70 -2.46 11.47 14.10
CA VAL A 70 -1.14 10.93 13.78
C VAL A 70 -0.28 11.91 12.99
N THR A 71 -0.71 13.15 12.84
CA THR A 71 -0.12 14.16 11.96
C THR A 71 1.39 14.27 12.13
N LYS A 72 1.88 14.29 13.36
CA LYS A 72 3.30 14.41 13.69
C LYS A 72 4.00 13.07 13.96
N LEU A 73 3.28 11.94 13.84
CA LEU A 73 3.87 10.63 14.07
C LEU A 73 4.65 10.17 12.82
N PRO A 74 5.92 9.75 12.97
CA PRO A 74 6.70 9.19 11.87
C PRO A 74 6.17 7.82 11.47
N ASP A 75 6.60 7.34 10.30
CA ASP A 75 6.18 6.09 9.65
C ASP A 75 6.29 4.86 10.56
N TYR A 76 7.41 4.70 11.28
CA TYR A 76 7.61 3.54 12.18
C TYR A 76 6.60 3.49 13.34
N LYS A 77 6.04 4.64 13.76
CA LYS A 77 4.96 4.67 14.75
C LYS A 77 3.60 4.39 14.11
N ARG A 78 3.37 4.87 12.88
CA ARG A 78 2.14 4.59 12.12
C ARG A 78 2.07 3.15 11.59
N SER A 79 3.20 2.45 11.51
CA SER A 79 3.26 1.05 11.07
C SER A 79 2.42 0.08 11.92
N ARG A 80 1.97 0.50 13.10
CA ARG A 80 1.02 -0.27 13.93
C ARG A 80 -0.40 -0.36 13.31
N TRP A 81 -0.76 0.61 12.46
CA TRP A 81 -2.05 0.63 11.76
C TRP A 81 -1.90 0.35 10.27
N ILE A 82 -0.75 0.70 9.69
CA ILE A 82 -0.53 0.76 8.26
C ILE A 82 0.49 -0.29 7.84
N ALA A 83 0.12 -1.12 6.88
CA ALA A 83 1.05 -1.89 6.07
C ALA A 83 1.19 -1.24 4.69
N ARG A 84 2.36 -1.34 4.09
CA ARG A 84 2.63 -0.76 2.79
C ARG A 84 3.30 -1.77 1.85
N VAL A 85 2.85 -1.76 0.61
CA VAL A 85 3.50 -2.44 -0.52
C VAL A 85 4.01 -1.36 -1.46
N PHE A 86 5.31 -1.37 -1.70
CA PHE A 86 6.01 -0.36 -2.51
C PHE A 86 6.00 -0.73 -3.98
N GLN A 87 6.20 0.27 -4.84
CA GLN A 87 6.39 0.09 -6.28
C GLN A 87 7.60 -0.79 -6.56
N ASN A 88 8.72 -0.54 -5.88
CA ASN A 88 9.89 -1.41 -5.88
C ASN A 88 9.81 -2.38 -4.69
N PRO A 89 9.61 -3.67 -4.92
CA PRO A 89 9.47 -4.65 -3.83
C PRO A 89 10.74 -4.84 -2.98
N LEU A 90 11.89 -4.32 -3.42
CA LEU A 90 13.12 -4.31 -2.61
C LEU A 90 12.99 -3.38 -1.39
N GLU A 91 12.22 -2.30 -1.49
CA GLU A 91 12.04 -1.35 -0.40
C GLU A 91 11.25 -1.93 0.78
N GLY A 92 10.42 -2.94 0.52
CA GLY A 92 9.63 -3.65 1.54
C GLY A 92 10.30 -4.92 2.08
N THR A 93 11.53 -5.26 1.65
CA THR A 93 12.20 -6.52 1.99
C THR A 93 13.66 -6.32 2.36
N ALA A 94 14.24 -7.29 3.06
CA ALA A 94 15.66 -7.42 3.30
C ALA A 94 16.24 -8.47 2.32
N PRO A 95 16.84 -8.08 1.18
CA PRO A 95 17.22 -9.00 0.10
C PRO A 95 18.28 -10.02 0.52
N ASN A 96 19.10 -9.70 1.51
CA ASN A 96 20.15 -10.57 2.05
C ASN A 96 19.64 -11.54 3.13
N LEU A 97 18.36 -11.49 3.48
CA LEU A 97 17.71 -12.44 4.37
C LEU A 97 16.84 -13.41 3.57
N THR A 98 16.60 -14.57 4.15
CA THR A 98 15.72 -15.61 3.58
C THR A 98 14.25 -15.19 3.63
N ILE A 99 13.39 -15.89 2.89
CA ILE A 99 11.94 -15.68 2.91
C ILE A 99 11.40 -15.80 4.34
N ILE A 100 11.79 -16.85 5.07
CA ILE A 100 11.27 -17.08 6.43
C ILE A 100 11.73 -16.00 7.41
N GLU A 101 12.95 -15.47 7.27
CA GLU A 101 13.46 -14.38 8.09
C GLU A 101 12.74 -13.06 7.79
N ASN A 102 12.51 -12.73 6.53
CA ASN A 102 11.70 -11.58 6.12
C ASN A 102 10.27 -11.68 6.69
N CYS A 103 9.62 -12.84 6.55
CA CYS A 103 8.31 -13.10 7.16
C CYS A 103 8.35 -12.95 8.68
N ARG A 104 9.44 -13.37 9.34
CA ARG A 104 9.59 -13.23 10.79
C ARG A 104 9.67 -11.76 11.20
N LEU A 105 10.45 -10.96 10.50
CA LEU A 105 10.51 -9.51 10.74
C LEU A 105 9.14 -8.84 10.58
N ALA A 106 8.42 -9.16 9.51
CA ALA A 106 7.08 -8.64 9.26
C ALA A 106 6.08 -9.01 10.37
N ALA A 107 6.09 -10.26 10.82
CA ALA A 107 5.22 -10.76 11.89
C ALA A 107 5.53 -10.18 13.29
N LEU A 108 6.61 -9.43 13.44
CA LEU A 108 7.01 -8.77 14.69
C LEU A 108 6.82 -7.25 14.65
N ARG A 109 6.21 -6.71 13.63
CA ARG A 109 6.12 -5.25 13.41
C ARG A 109 5.54 -4.52 14.60
N THR A 110 4.44 -5.00 15.17
CA THR A 110 3.74 -4.38 16.30
C THR A 110 4.03 -5.05 17.64
N LYS A 111 4.73 -6.18 17.63
CA LYS A 111 4.92 -7.01 18.83
C LYS A 111 6.16 -6.62 19.63
N ASN A 112 6.11 -6.83 20.93
CA ASN A 112 7.28 -6.65 21.79
C ASN A 112 8.41 -7.60 21.39
N LYS A 113 9.61 -7.05 21.27
CA LYS A 113 10.82 -7.78 20.84
C LYS A 113 11.59 -8.25 22.08
N TYR A 114 11.41 -9.51 22.45
CA TYR A 114 12.16 -10.15 23.51
C TYR A 114 13.21 -11.10 22.92
N LEU A 115 14.24 -11.44 23.70
CA LEU A 115 15.19 -12.51 23.36
C LEU A 115 14.45 -13.86 23.39
N LYS A 116 14.01 -14.33 22.24
CA LYS A 116 13.32 -15.62 22.05
C LYS A 116 13.81 -16.29 20.77
N ILE A 117 13.66 -17.62 20.70
CA ILE A 117 13.87 -18.35 19.44
C ILE A 117 12.96 -17.74 18.37
N GLY A 118 13.59 -17.13 17.37
CA GLY A 118 12.91 -16.33 16.37
C GLY A 118 11.99 -17.16 15.47
N ILE A 119 12.48 -18.30 14.98
CA ILE A 119 11.78 -19.17 14.04
C ILE A 119 11.54 -20.52 14.68
N LYS A 120 10.27 -20.81 15.01
CA LYS A 120 9.83 -22.11 15.51
C LYS A 120 9.18 -22.90 14.39
N LYS A 121 9.12 -24.20 14.49
CA LYS A 121 8.48 -25.09 13.49
C LYS A 121 7.02 -24.73 13.22
N SER A 122 6.29 -24.32 14.26
CA SER A 122 4.90 -23.85 14.11
C SER A 122 4.80 -22.59 13.24
N PHE A 123 5.73 -21.63 13.38
CA PHE A 123 5.81 -20.46 12.54
C PHE A 123 6.16 -20.80 11.08
N GLU A 124 7.14 -21.68 10.89
CA GLU A 124 7.52 -22.18 9.57
C GLU A 124 6.32 -22.80 8.84
N ASN A 125 5.57 -23.68 9.51
CA ASN A 125 4.37 -24.32 8.94
C ASN A 125 3.28 -23.27 8.62
N HIS A 126 3.08 -22.28 9.50
CA HIS A 126 2.15 -21.19 9.25
C HIS A 126 2.52 -20.41 7.98
N ILE A 127 3.80 -20.03 7.83
CA ILE A 127 4.28 -19.31 6.66
C ILE A 127 4.15 -20.15 5.39
N LYS A 128 4.47 -21.45 5.43
CA LYS A 128 4.24 -22.35 4.28
C LYS A 128 2.79 -22.30 3.79
N ASN A 129 1.83 -22.39 4.71
CA ASN A 129 0.40 -22.34 4.37
C ASN A 129 0.01 -20.98 3.76
N GLN A 130 0.54 -19.88 4.30
CA GLN A 130 0.28 -18.55 3.75
C GLN A 130 0.88 -18.38 2.33
N LEU A 131 2.08 -18.88 2.11
CA LEU A 131 2.75 -18.79 0.81
C LEU A 131 2.16 -19.74 -0.24
N ALA A 132 1.61 -20.89 0.16
CA ALA A 132 0.95 -21.80 -0.75
C ALA A 132 -0.25 -21.17 -1.47
N ILE A 133 -0.91 -20.16 -0.85
CA ILE A 133 -2.03 -19.42 -1.44
C ILE A 133 -1.60 -18.65 -2.71
N LEU A 134 -0.30 -18.37 -2.84
CA LEU A 134 0.27 -17.64 -3.97
C LEU A 134 0.40 -18.50 -5.25
N GLU A 135 0.43 -19.83 -5.12
CA GLU A 135 0.65 -20.78 -6.22
C GLU A 135 1.92 -20.49 -7.04
N MET A 136 2.96 -19.93 -6.37
CA MET A 136 4.23 -19.51 -6.97
C MET A 136 5.42 -20.40 -6.52
N GLY A 137 5.17 -21.47 -5.76
CA GLY A 137 6.17 -22.39 -5.25
C GLY A 137 7.06 -21.82 -4.14
N LEU A 138 6.69 -20.68 -3.53
CA LEU A 138 7.45 -20.02 -2.46
C LEU A 138 7.43 -20.81 -1.16
N GLU A 139 6.38 -21.57 -0.90
CA GLU A 139 6.23 -22.47 0.26
C GLU A 139 7.34 -23.51 0.34
N ASN A 140 7.96 -23.86 -0.78
CA ASN A 140 9.07 -24.80 -0.87
C ASN A 140 10.46 -24.14 -0.83
N LYS A 141 10.50 -22.80 -0.76
CA LYS A 141 11.73 -21.98 -0.89
C LYS A 141 12.04 -21.14 0.34
N LEU A 142 11.56 -21.50 1.52
CA LEU A 142 11.65 -20.67 2.73
C LEU A 142 13.07 -20.19 3.07
N ASN A 143 14.08 -21.00 2.75
CA ASN A 143 15.49 -20.68 2.99
C ASN A 143 16.19 -19.98 1.82
N THR A 144 15.46 -19.64 0.77
CA THR A 144 15.99 -18.86 -0.36
C THR A 144 16.09 -17.39 0.03
N LEU A 145 17.20 -16.75 -0.31
CA LEU A 145 17.37 -15.29 -0.13
C LEU A 145 16.33 -14.54 -0.98
N VAL A 146 15.71 -13.52 -0.41
CA VAL A 146 14.69 -12.72 -1.10
C VAL A 146 15.26 -12.02 -2.32
N GLY A 147 16.55 -11.65 -2.30
CA GLY A 147 17.26 -11.10 -3.44
C GLY A 147 17.26 -11.99 -4.68
N ASN A 148 17.15 -13.31 -4.52
CA ASN A 148 17.16 -14.30 -5.62
C ASN A 148 15.75 -14.59 -6.19
N LEU A 149 14.70 -13.95 -5.68
CA LEU A 149 13.33 -14.10 -6.18
C LEU A 149 13.12 -13.26 -7.45
N SER A 150 12.23 -13.71 -8.33
CA SER A 150 11.74 -12.86 -9.42
C SER A 150 10.99 -11.64 -8.87
N GLY A 151 10.83 -10.58 -9.67
CA GLY A 151 10.08 -9.38 -9.29
C GLY A 151 8.66 -9.72 -8.80
N GLY A 152 7.94 -10.56 -9.55
CA GLY A 152 6.58 -11.00 -9.19
C GLY A 152 6.53 -11.83 -7.91
N GLN A 153 7.46 -12.77 -7.73
CA GLN A 153 7.57 -13.56 -6.50
C GLN A 153 7.84 -12.67 -5.28
N ARG A 154 8.71 -11.68 -5.44
CA ARG A 154 9.04 -10.73 -4.38
C ARG A 154 7.84 -9.85 -4.05
N GLN A 155 7.11 -9.37 -5.06
CA GLN A 155 5.91 -8.57 -4.86
C GLN A 155 4.80 -9.37 -4.15
N ALA A 156 4.57 -10.63 -4.56
CA ALA A 156 3.64 -11.51 -3.89
C ALA A 156 4.04 -11.78 -2.42
N LEU A 157 5.34 -11.95 -2.16
CA LEU A 157 5.87 -12.09 -0.81
C LEU A 157 5.58 -10.83 0.04
N THR A 158 5.81 -9.61 -0.50
CA THR A 158 5.53 -8.37 0.25
C THR A 158 4.05 -8.23 0.60
N LEU A 159 3.14 -8.67 -0.28
CA LEU A 159 1.72 -8.70 0.02
C LEU A 159 1.38 -9.64 1.18
N ILE A 160 1.91 -10.86 1.19
CA ILE A 160 1.73 -11.78 2.33
C ILE A 160 2.34 -11.19 3.60
N MET A 161 3.56 -10.66 3.52
CA MET A 161 4.23 -10.02 4.66
C MET A 161 3.40 -8.87 5.26
N SER A 162 2.67 -8.13 4.44
CA SER A 162 1.85 -7.00 4.87
C SER A 162 0.74 -7.40 5.86
N VAL A 163 0.26 -8.64 5.78
CA VAL A 163 -0.85 -9.19 6.60
C VAL A 163 -0.41 -10.21 7.66
N LEU A 164 0.89 -10.44 7.84
CA LEU A 164 1.40 -11.36 8.87
C LEU A 164 1.30 -10.82 10.29
N ASP A 165 1.17 -9.53 10.44
CA ASP A 165 0.91 -8.86 11.72
C ASP A 165 -0.31 -7.94 11.57
N ASP A 166 -0.95 -7.62 12.70
CA ASP A 166 -2.17 -6.84 12.70
C ASP A 166 -1.98 -5.47 12.02
N CYS A 167 -2.84 -5.16 11.07
CA CYS A 167 -2.95 -3.84 10.46
C CYS A 167 -4.40 -3.59 10.05
N ASN A 168 -4.79 -2.32 9.98
CA ASN A 168 -6.13 -1.92 9.57
C ASN A 168 -6.13 -1.32 8.16
N ILE A 169 -4.96 -0.89 7.70
CA ILE A 169 -4.79 -0.12 6.47
C ILE A 169 -3.70 -0.77 5.61
N LEU A 170 -4.00 -0.98 4.34
CA LEU A 170 -3.05 -1.44 3.34
C LEU A 170 -2.87 -0.37 2.27
N LEU A 171 -1.66 0.18 2.17
CA LEU A 171 -1.28 1.11 1.11
C LEU A 171 -0.54 0.36 0.01
N LEU A 172 -1.00 0.51 -1.22
CA LEU A 172 -0.44 -0.11 -2.42
C LEU A 172 0.06 1.00 -3.37
N ASP A 173 1.37 1.12 -3.52
CA ASP A 173 1.99 2.11 -4.38
C ASP A 173 2.39 1.45 -5.69
N GLU A 174 1.58 1.59 -6.73
CA GLU A 174 1.79 1.01 -8.06
C GLU A 174 2.24 -0.47 -8.03
N PRO A 175 1.50 -1.38 -7.39
CA PRO A 175 1.98 -2.72 -7.05
C PRO A 175 2.28 -3.60 -8.27
N THR A 176 1.92 -3.17 -9.48
CA THR A 176 2.05 -3.93 -10.74
C THR A 176 2.96 -3.29 -11.77
N ALA A 177 3.55 -2.11 -11.49
CA ALA A 177 4.23 -1.28 -12.50
C ALA A 177 5.42 -1.95 -13.22
N ALA A 178 6.12 -2.89 -12.57
CA ALA A 178 7.31 -3.54 -13.10
C ALA A 178 7.10 -5.04 -13.41
N LEU A 179 5.83 -5.47 -13.56
CA LEU A 179 5.48 -6.88 -13.72
C LEU A 179 4.94 -7.17 -15.13
N ASP A 180 5.14 -8.40 -15.58
CA ASP A 180 4.46 -8.89 -16.76
C ASP A 180 2.94 -8.97 -16.56
N PRO A 181 2.11 -8.94 -17.62
CA PRO A 181 0.66 -8.83 -17.50
C PRO A 181 0.00 -9.98 -16.71
N LYS A 182 0.52 -11.21 -16.82
CA LYS A 182 -0.01 -12.35 -16.08
C LYS A 182 0.26 -12.23 -14.59
N THR A 183 1.49 -11.92 -14.23
CA THR A 183 1.89 -11.70 -12.83
C THR A 183 1.17 -10.49 -12.25
N ALA A 184 1.03 -9.39 -12.99
CA ALA A 184 0.28 -8.21 -12.57
C ALA A 184 -1.16 -8.55 -12.19
N THR A 185 -1.85 -9.33 -13.04
CA THR A 185 -3.22 -9.80 -12.75
C THR A 185 -3.26 -10.61 -11.45
N THR A 186 -2.33 -11.53 -11.25
CA THR A 186 -2.25 -12.35 -10.03
C THR A 186 -2.04 -11.47 -8.79
N ILE A 187 -1.15 -10.48 -8.84
CA ILE A 187 -0.89 -9.55 -7.74
C ILE A 187 -2.13 -8.72 -7.39
N MET A 188 -2.87 -8.24 -8.40
CA MET A 188 -4.10 -7.48 -8.17
C MET A 188 -5.21 -8.31 -7.56
N GLN A 189 -5.41 -9.56 -8.05
CA GLN A 189 -6.37 -10.49 -7.48
C GLN A 189 -6.03 -10.82 -6.02
N LEU A 190 -4.76 -11.08 -5.73
CA LEU A 190 -4.26 -11.33 -4.38
C LEU A 190 -4.50 -10.12 -3.47
N SER A 191 -4.15 -8.92 -3.92
CA SER A 191 -4.37 -7.66 -3.16
C SER A 191 -5.84 -7.50 -2.78
N ASN A 192 -6.75 -7.67 -3.75
CA ASN A 192 -8.18 -7.59 -3.51
C ASN A 192 -8.69 -8.68 -2.56
N LYS A 193 -8.18 -9.92 -2.70
CA LYS A 193 -8.50 -11.04 -1.80
C LYS A 193 -8.08 -10.72 -0.36
N LEU A 194 -6.83 -10.25 -0.15
CA LEU A 194 -6.32 -9.93 1.18
C LEU A 194 -7.09 -8.77 1.82
N ILE A 195 -7.39 -7.70 1.07
CA ILE A 195 -8.18 -6.56 1.56
C ILE A 195 -9.54 -7.04 2.07
N LYS A 196 -10.23 -7.89 1.31
CA LYS A 196 -11.55 -8.45 1.70
C LYS A 196 -11.45 -9.42 2.87
N GLN A 197 -10.52 -10.37 2.81
CA GLN A 197 -10.36 -11.43 3.81
C GLN A 197 -9.99 -10.87 5.19
N TYR A 198 -9.08 -9.90 5.23
CA TYR A 198 -8.61 -9.28 6.48
C TYR A 198 -9.38 -8.00 6.83
N LYS A 199 -10.45 -7.67 6.08
CA LYS A 199 -11.29 -6.47 6.28
C LYS A 199 -10.47 -5.19 6.37
N LEU A 200 -9.47 -5.04 5.51
CA LEU A 200 -8.56 -3.89 5.51
C LEU A 200 -9.21 -2.68 4.82
N THR A 201 -8.78 -1.50 5.21
CA THR A 201 -8.98 -0.29 4.41
C THR A 201 -7.84 -0.21 3.39
N GLY A 202 -8.14 -0.49 2.12
CA GLY A 202 -7.17 -0.46 1.03
C GLY A 202 -7.11 0.92 0.36
N ILE A 203 -5.91 1.43 0.12
CA ILE A 203 -5.69 2.58 -0.77
C ILE A 203 -4.62 2.17 -1.77
N MET A 204 -4.97 2.20 -3.05
CA MET A 204 -4.05 1.90 -4.13
C MET A 204 -3.83 3.14 -5.00
N VAL A 205 -2.58 3.42 -5.30
CA VAL A 205 -2.20 4.37 -6.33
C VAL A 205 -1.81 3.60 -7.58
N THR A 206 -2.32 4.00 -8.73
CA THR A 206 -1.96 3.41 -10.02
C THR A 206 -2.14 4.42 -11.16
N HIS A 207 -1.36 4.26 -12.22
CA HIS A 207 -1.60 4.89 -13.51
C HIS A 207 -2.32 3.95 -14.50
N ASN A 208 -2.52 2.68 -14.13
CA ASN A 208 -3.23 1.69 -14.96
C ASN A 208 -4.75 1.83 -14.77
N LEU A 209 -5.42 2.41 -15.78
CA LEU A 209 -6.87 2.62 -15.75
C LEU A 209 -7.68 1.33 -15.75
N LYS A 210 -7.14 0.23 -16.33
CA LYS A 210 -7.81 -1.08 -16.30
C LYS A 210 -7.90 -1.61 -14.86
N ASP A 211 -6.80 -1.50 -14.12
CA ASP A 211 -6.78 -1.90 -12.71
C ASP A 211 -7.69 -0.99 -11.88
N ALA A 212 -7.66 0.32 -12.13
CA ALA A 212 -8.51 1.28 -11.43
C ALA A 212 -10.01 1.04 -11.69
N HIS A 213 -10.38 0.63 -12.89
CA HIS A 213 -11.75 0.26 -13.23
C HIS A 213 -12.16 -1.04 -12.55
N ALA A 214 -11.31 -2.09 -12.64
CA ALA A 214 -11.64 -3.44 -12.20
C ALA A 214 -11.67 -3.60 -10.66
N TYR A 215 -10.86 -2.82 -9.94
CA TYR A 215 -10.66 -3.01 -8.50
C TYR A 215 -11.15 -1.81 -7.68
N GLY A 216 -11.41 -2.08 -6.38
CA GLY A 216 -11.91 -1.07 -5.45
C GLY A 216 -13.39 -0.72 -5.66
N ASN A 217 -13.96 -0.06 -4.68
CA ASN A 217 -15.34 0.42 -4.68
C ASN A 217 -15.46 1.94 -4.79
N ARG A 218 -14.31 2.64 -4.84
CA ARG A 218 -14.19 4.08 -5.01
C ARG A 218 -12.96 4.40 -5.86
N ILE A 219 -13.07 5.42 -6.69
CA ILE A 219 -11.97 5.96 -7.49
C ILE A 219 -11.86 7.46 -7.27
N ILE A 220 -10.64 7.92 -7.04
CA ILE A 220 -10.31 9.33 -6.86
C ILE A 220 -9.33 9.73 -7.96
N GLN A 221 -9.61 10.81 -8.68
CA GLN A 221 -8.65 11.43 -9.59
C GLN A 221 -7.93 12.57 -8.88
N LEU A 222 -6.59 12.46 -8.82
CA LEU A 222 -5.71 13.49 -8.30
C LEU A 222 -5.05 14.24 -9.48
N GLN A 223 -5.16 15.55 -9.49
CA GLN A 223 -4.54 16.43 -10.48
C GLN A 223 -3.93 17.63 -9.77
N GLU A 224 -2.65 17.92 -10.04
CA GLU A 224 -1.91 19.05 -9.47
C GLU A 224 -2.11 19.21 -7.95
N GLY A 225 -2.04 18.09 -7.22
CA GLY A 225 -2.16 18.06 -5.76
C GLY A 225 -3.57 18.28 -5.21
N LYS A 226 -4.61 18.25 -6.06
CA LYS A 226 -6.02 18.39 -5.67
C LYS A 226 -6.86 17.20 -6.15
N ILE A 227 -7.90 16.89 -5.40
CA ILE A 227 -8.92 15.93 -5.83
C ILE A 227 -9.85 16.65 -6.82
N VAL A 228 -9.90 16.14 -8.06
CA VAL A 228 -10.77 16.70 -9.12
C VAL A 228 -11.99 15.82 -9.40
N LYS A 229 -11.90 14.51 -9.10
CA LYS A 229 -13.04 13.59 -9.15
C LYS A 229 -12.98 12.63 -7.99
N ASP A 230 -14.15 12.27 -7.47
CA ASP A 230 -14.35 11.34 -6.39
C ASP A 230 -15.65 10.57 -6.66
N ILE A 231 -15.53 9.31 -7.06
CA ILE A 231 -16.64 8.50 -7.54
C ILE A 231 -16.67 7.21 -6.76
N GLU A 232 -17.79 6.89 -6.09
CA GLU A 232 -17.98 5.67 -5.30
C GLU A 232 -19.31 4.97 -5.61
N GLY A 233 -19.41 3.72 -5.17
CA GLY A 233 -20.65 2.93 -5.20
C GLY A 233 -21.17 2.68 -6.63
N GLU A 234 -22.46 2.90 -6.85
CA GLU A 234 -23.13 2.66 -8.11
C GLU A 234 -22.53 3.50 -9.26
N ALA A 235 -22.19 4.76 -8.99
CA ALA A 235 -21.56 5.64 -9.98
C ALA A 235 -20.21 5.06 -10.47
N LYS A 236 -19.44 4.40 -9.60
CA LYS A 236 -18.22 3.70 -10.04
C LYS A 236 -18.53 2.46 -10.87
N GLN A 237 -19.58 1.71 -10.56
CA GLN A 237 -19.98 0.52 -11.33
C GLN A 237 -20.44 0.87 -12.75
N GLN A 238 -21.04 2.04 -12.92
CA GLN A 238 -21.49 2.55 -14.22
C GLN A 238 -20.38 3.25 -15.02
N LEU A 239 -19.22 3.50 -14.40
CA LEU A 239 -18.10 4.15 -15.05
C LEU A 239 -17.50 3.24 -16.12
N THR A 240 -17.38 3.71 -17.34
CA THR A 240 -16.73 2.97 -18.42
C THR A 240 -15.24 3.28 -18.50
N SER A 241 -14.46 2.33 -19.02
CA SER A 241 -13.03 2.56 -19.25
C SER A 241 -12.78 3.73 -20.19
N GLU A 242 -13.64 3.93 -21.20
CA GLU A 242 -13.58 5.05 -22.15
C GLU A 242 -13.77 6.41 -21.45
N ALA A 243 -14.76 6.49 -20.54
CA ALA A 243 -14.96 7.71 -19.75
C ALA A 243 -13.75 8.05 -18.88
N MET A 244 -13.03 7.05 -18.40
CA MET A 244 -11.81 7.25 -17.62
C MET A 244 -10.63 7.70 -18.47
N PHE A 245 -10.52 7.27 -19.74
CA PHE A 245 -9.47 7.75 -20.64
C PHE A 245 -9.54 9.25 -20.87
N ASN A 246 -10.74 9.84 -20.86
CA ASN A 246 -10.94 11.29 -21.02
C ASN A 246 -10.55 12.12 -19.77
N TRP A 247 -9.97 11.48 -18.74
CA TRP A 247 -9.52 12.18 -17.54
C TRP A 247 -8.05 12.63 -17.61
N PHE A 248 -7.33 12.23 -18.68
CA PHE A 248 -5.88 12.45 -18.81
C PHE A 248 -5.49 13.13 -20.11
#